data_d452ae39925dd460ed3ab84893e5feaa
#
_entry.id   d452ae39925dd460ed3ab84893e5feaa
#
_cell.length_a   1.000
_cell.length_b   1.000
_cell.length_c   1.000
_cell.angle_alpha   90.00
_cell.angle_beta   90.00
_cell.angle_gamma   90.00
#
_symmetry.space_group_name_H-M   'P 1'
#
loop_
_entity.id
_entity.type
_entity.pdbx_description
1 polymer ?
#
loop_
_entity_poly.entity_id
_entity_poly.type
_entity_poly.pdbx_seq_one_letter_code
_entity_poly.pdbx_strand_id
1 'polypeptide(L)'
;MTTAAVTFFGPSDIECARDNNVPLDYSTLSPGERDADCAEGWARLSCSMQFPDPLIHGTLLRRYKRFLADIQLDDGREITAHCANPGAMLGLKQEGSEVWLSPSRNPKRKLKYSWELMYADGGLVGINTAHPNGLVEEAISAHKIDALAGYDSIRREVKYGQNSRVDLLLGEENRPDCYVEVKNVHLMRRPGLAEFPDSVTKRGAKHLVELGDMVQVGNRAVMFYLVQRTDCDRFTIAADIDPTYAKELKRAMAQGVEAICYDCSIDNRGIEVRAPLRLEL
;
A
#
# COMPACT_ATOMS: atom_id res chain seq x y z
N MET A 1 44.57 47.54 -12.76
CA MET A 1 43.39 47.23 -13.59
C MET A 1 43.62 45.83 -14.14
N THR A 2 43.02 44.85 -13.52
CA THR A 2 43.17 43.47 -13.96
C THR A 2 41.73 42.90 -14.03
N THR A 3 41.26 42.68 -15.24
CA THR A 3 39.90 42.22 -15.57
C THR A 3 39.88 40.71 -15.37
N ALA A 4 39.07 40.21 -14.44
CA ALA A 4 38.81 38.79 -14.28
C ALA A 4 37.75 38.34 -15.28
N ALA A 5 38.08 37.38 -16.12
CA ALA A 5 37.18 36.73 -17.06
C ALA A 5 36.30 35.74 -16.31
N VAL A 6 34.97 35.90 -16.47
CA VAL A 6 33.97 34.91 -16.02
C VAL A 6 33.85 33.87 -17.12
N THR A 7 34.23 32.64 -16.81
CA THR A 7 34.04 31.49 -17.70
C THR A 7 32.69 30.82 -17.36
N PHE A 8 31.78 30.81 -18.32
CA PHE A 8 30.51 30.04 -18.22
C PHE A 8 30.80 28.55 -18.50
N PHE A 9 30.47 27.68 -17.59
CA PHE A 9 30.43 26.23 -17.79
C PHE A 9 29.04 25.81 -18.33
N GLY A 10 29.06 24.93 -19.33
CA GLY A 10 27.87 24.37 -19.94
C GLY A 10 27.28 23.19 -19.15
N PRO A 11 26.07 22.68 -19.54
CA PRO A 11 25.31 21.69 -18.74
C PRO A 11 25.88 20.27 -18.66
N SER A 12 27.08 20.01 -19.17
CA SER A 12 27.70 18.66 -19.26
C SER A 12 28.69 18.31 -18.16
N ASP A 13 28.94 19.20 -17.18
CA ASP A 13 30.03 18.99 -16.21
C ASP A 13 29.55 18.63 -14.77
N ILE A 14 28.33 18.10 -14.62
CA ILE A 14 27.80 17.62 -13.34
C ILE A 14 27.76 16.09 -13.33
N GLU A 15 28.93 15.47 -13.43
CA GLU A 15 29.14 14.08 -13.06
C GLU A 15 30.41 13.96 -12.23
N CYS A 16 30.27 13.49 -10.98
CA CYS A 16 31.33 13.19 -10.04
C CYS A 16 31.57 14.17 -8.87
N ALA A 17 30.65 14.15 -7.87
CA ALA A 17 31.02 14.45 -6.48
C ALA A 17 30.03 13.77 -5.52
N ARG A 18 30.08 12.43 -5.47
CA ARG A 18 29.59 11.66 -4.31
C ARG A 18 30.81 11.26 -3.53
N ASP A 19 31.08 12.02 -2.50
CA ASP A 19 31.81 11.68 -1.27
C ASP A 19 32.48 12.95 -0.75
N ASN A 20 31.78 13.68 0.11
CA ASN A 20 32.39 14.42 1.21
C ASN A 20 31.28 15.13 2.01
N ASN A 21 31.10 14.68 3.22
CA ASN A 21 30.17 15.20 4.23
C ASN A 21 30.70 16.56 4.74
N VAL A 22 30.57 17.63 3.94
CA VAL A 22 30.88 19.00 4.35
C VAL A 22 29.56 19.76 4.46
N PRO A 23 29.20 20.31 5.63
CA PRO A 23 28.01 21.13 5.77
C PRO A 23 28.17 22.41 4.92
N LEU A 24 27.20 22.68 4.04
CA LEU A 24 27.10 23.94 3.33
C LEU A 24 26.74 25.07 4.33
N ASP A 25 27.55 26.09 4.40
CA ASP A 25 27.28 27.29 5.20
C ASP A 25 26.34 28.23 4.44
N TYR A 26 25.08 28.26 4.83
CA TYR A 26 24.03 29.08 4.24
C TYR A 26 24.03 30.55 4.68
N SER A 27 25.02 31.00 5.47
CA SER A 27 25.06 32.35 6.03
C SER A 27 25.36 33.45 5.00
N THR A 28 25.78 33.09 3.78
CA THR A 28 26.24 34.02 2.74
C THR A 28 25.23 34.30 1.61
N LEU A 29 24.05 33.67 1.63
CA LEU A 29 23.01 33.84 0.59
C LEU A 29 22.06 34.99 0.93
N SER A 30 21.65 35.75 -0.07
CA SER A 30 20.66 36.83 0.06
C SER A 30 19.22 36.28 0.31
N PRO A 31 18.29 37.08 0.88
CA PRO A 31 16.93 36.60 1.18
C PRO A 31 16.16 36.06 -0.02
N GLY A 32 16.41 36.55 -1.25
CA GLY A 32 15.74 36.08 -2.47
C GLY A 32 16.30 34.77 -3.05
N GLU A 33 17.57 34.45 -2.78
CA GLU A 33 18.22 33.21 -3.21
C GLU A 33 17.88 32.02 -2.30
N ARG A 34 17.52 32.30 -1.05
CA ARG A 34 17.07 31.26 -0.10
C ARG A 34 15.71 30.66 -0.43
N ASP A 35 14.82 31.45 -1.04
CA ASP A 35 13.46 31.00 -1.36
C ASP A 35 13.38 30.26 -2.71
N ALA A 36 14.32 30.51 -3.63
CA ALA A 36 14.36 29.83 -4.93
C ALA A 36 14.98 28.43 -4.87
N ASP A 37 16.03 28.24 -4.07
CA ASP A 37 16.71 26.94 -3.93
C ASP A 37 15.95 25.93 -3.07
N CYS A 38 15.07 26.43 -2.14
CA CYS A 38 14.20 25.55 -1.37
C CYS A 38 13.04 24.96 -2.19
N ALA A 39 12.67 25.54 -3.33
CA ALA A 39 11.54 25.08 -4.14
C ALA A 39 11.91 23.96 -5.12
N GLU A 40 13.18 23.82 -5.53
CA GLU A 40 13.61 22.83 -6.54
C GLU A 40 14.43 21.67 -5.97
N GLY A 41 14.94 21.76 -4.75
CA GLY A 41 15.80 20.75 -4.11
C GLY A 41 15.07 19.57 -3.45
N TRP A 42 13.76 19.65 -3.27
CA TRP A 42 12.93 18.50 -2.85
C TRP A 42 12.43 17.79 -4.11
N ALA A 43 13.33 17.09 -4.82
CA ALA A 43 12.88 15.96 -5.61
C ALA A 43 11.97 15.16 -4.67
N ARG A 44 10.65 15.19 -4.90
CA ARG A 44 9.69 14.33 -4.21
C ARG A 44 10.27 12.93 -4.31
N LEU A 45 10.85 12.42 -3.23
CA LEU A 45 11.07 11.00 -3.09
C LEU A 45 9.68 10.42 -3.35
N SER A 46 9.50 9.82 -4.51
CA SER A 46 8.26 9.16 -4.88
C SER A 46 8.06 8.07 -3.82
N CYS A 47 7.25 8.38 -2.79
CA CYS A 47 6.83 7.43 -1.79
C CYS A 47 5.80 6.51 -2.43
N SER A 48 6.24 5.70 -3.38
CA SER A 48 5.44 4.67 -4.00
C SER A 48 6.25 3.39 -4.04
N MET A 49 5.67 2.30 -3.54
CA MET A 49 6.28 0.99 -3.70
C MET A 49 6.53 0.74 -5.18
N GLN A 50 7.80 0.63 -5.55
CA GLN A 50 8.21 0.28 -6.91
C GLN A 50 8.48 -1.22 -7.00
N PHE A 51 8.04 -1.84 -8.08
CA PHE A 51 8.47 -3.21 -8.38
C PHE A 51 9.97 -3.20 -8.68
N PRO A 52 10.77 -4.06 -8.02
CA PRO A 52 12.24 -4.01 -8.11
C PRO A 52 12.78 -4.38 -9.50
N ASP A 53 11.98 -5.05 -10.32
CA ASP A 53 12.25 -5.43 -11.70
C ASP A 53 11.00 -5.16 -12.55
N PRO A 54 11.14 -4.92 -13.86
CA PRO A 54 9.99 -4.83 -14.76
C PRO A 54 9.09 -6.06 -14.64
N LEU A 55 7.79 -5.84 -14.53
CA LEU A 55 6.82 -6.92 -14.48
C LEU A 55 6.73 -7.62 -15.83
N ILE A 56 6.57 -8.94 -15.77
CA ILE A 56 6.42 -9.80 -16.95
C ILE A 56 4.93 -10.03 -17.18
N HIS A 57 4.47 -9.72 -18.39
CA HIS A 57 3.09 -9.89 -18.78
C HIS A 57 2.78 -11.34 -19.19
N GLY A 58 1.53 -11.76 -19.01
CA GLY A 58 1.02 -13.05 -19.45
C GLY A 58 -0.48 -13.16 -19.27
N THR A 59 -1.02 -14.32 -19.60
CA THR A 59 -2.45 -14.65 -19.54
C THR A 59 -2.68 -15.73 -18.49
N LEU A 60 -3.64 -15.51 -17.60
CA LEU A 60 -4.04 -16.49 -16.57
C LEU A 60 -4.70 -17.71 -17.24
N LEU A 61 -4.12 -18.89 -17.06
CA LEU A 61 -4.71 -20.16 -17.47
C LEU A 61 -5.62 -20.72 -16.37
N ARG A 62 -5.15 -20.75 -15.13
CA ARG A 62 -5.95 -21.13 -13.95
C ARG A 62 -5.27 -20.78 -12.64
N ARG A 63 -6.07 -20.59 -11.58
CA ARG A 63 -5.62 -20.52 -10.18
C ARG A 63 -6.07 -21.76 -9.42
N TYR A 64 -5.16 -22.38 -8.65
CA TYR A 64 -5.46 -23.60 -7.90
C TYR A 64 -4.65 -23.71 -6.60
N LYS A 65 -5.06 -24.59 -5.72
CA LYS A 65 -4.41 -24.81 -4.41
C LYS A 65 -4.16 -23.50 -3.63
N ARG A 66 -5.00 -22.48 -3.84
CA ARG A 66 -4.97 -21.15 -3.20
C ARG A 66 -3.72 -20.30 -3.54
N PHE A 67 -2.55 -20.91 -3.72
CA PHE A 67 -1.27 -20.22 -3.83
C PHE A 67 -0.56 -20.43 -5.18
N LEU A 68 -1.19 -21.11 -6.11
CA LEU A 68 -0.60 -21.41 -7.41
C LEU A 68 -1.48 -20.85 -8.54
N ALA A 69 -0.82 -20.30 -9.57
CA ALA A 69 -1.44 -19.87 -10.81
C ALA A 69 -0.60 -20.35 -12.00
N ASP A 70 -1.22 -21.05 -12.94
CA ASP A 70 -0.60 -21.38 -14.22
C ASP A 70 -0.89 -20.22 -15.19
N ILE A 71 0.15 -19.75 -15.86
CA ILE A 71 0.13 -18.54 -16.67
C ILE A 71 0.90 -18.81 -17.95
N GLN A 72 0.33 -18.42 -19.09
CA GLN A 72 0.99 -18.37 -20.37
C GLN A 72 1.65 -16.99 -20.54
N LEU A 73 2.97 -16.97 -20.70
CA LEU A 73 3.73 -15.75 -20.99
C LEU A 73 3.59 -15.35 -22.46
N ASP A 74 3.88 -14.09 -22.79
CA ASP A 74 3.81 -13.55 -24.15
C ASP A 74 4.77 -14.26 -25.12
N ASP A 75 5.85 -14.88 -24.62
CA ASP A 75 6.77 -15.70 -25.41
C ASP A 75 6.29 -17.14 -25.65
N GLY A 76 5.06 -17.47 -25.23
CA GLY A 76 4.43 -18.77 -25.42
C GLY A 76 4.76 -19.82 -24.34
N ARG A 77 5.65 -19.52 -23.39
CA ARG A 77 5.96 -20.44 -22.29
C ARG A 77 4.83 -20.50 -21.27
N GLU A 78 4.50 -21.71 -20.83
CA GLU A 78 3.63 -21.89 -19.67
C GLU A 78 4.48 -22.02 -18.39
N ILE A 79 4.10 -21.26 -17.35
CA ILE A 79 4.79 -21.28 -16.06
C ILE A 79 3.79 -21.37 -14.90
N THR A 80 4.26 -21.82 -13.76
CA THR A 80 3.49 -21.72 -12.51
C THR A 80 4.06 -20.60 -11.64
N ALA A 81 3.24 -19.60 -11.35
CA ALA A 81 3.55 -18.49 -10.45
C ALA A 81 3.00 -18.72 -9.04
N HIS A 82 3.62 -18.08 -8.05
CA HIS A 82 3.08 -17.98 -6.71
C HIS A 82 1.99 -16.90 -6.67
N CYS A 83 0.81 -17.28 -6.21
CA CYS A 83 -0.27 -16.34 -5.91
C CYS A 83 -0.24 -16.05 -4.39
N ALA A 84 0.30 -14.92 -3.99
CA ALA A 84 0.39 -14.50 -2.59
C ALA A 84 -0.95 -13.92 -2.08
N ASN A 85 -2.05 -14.64 -2.34
CA ASN A 85 -3.38 -14.25 -1.91
C ASN A 85 -4.15 -15.48 -1.43
N PRO A 86 -4.36 -15.64 -0.11
CA PRO A 86 -5.10 -16.77 0.44
C PRO A 86 -6.63 -16.62 0.35
N GLY A 87 -7.15 -15.46 -0.04
CA GLY A 87 -8.58 -15.16 -0.14
C GLY A 87 -9.31 -15.94 -1.24
N ALA A 88 -10.61 -15.77 -1.30
CA ALA A 88 -11.45 -16.40 -2.32
C ALA A 88 -11.19 -15.83 -3.72
N MET A 89 -10.71 -14.58 -3.79
CA MET A 89 -10.45 -13.84 -5.03
C MET A 89 -11.67 -13.87 -5.98
N LEU A 90 -12.83 -13.55 -5.41
CA LEU A 90 -14.07 -13.48 -6.18
C LEU A 90 -13.95 -12.43 -7.28
N GLY A 91 -14.25 -12.81 -8.54
CA GLY A 91 -14.09 -11.94 -9.72
C GLY A 91 -12.65 -11.84 -10.26
N LEU A 92 -11.64 -12.35 -9.53
CA LEU A 92 -10.21 -12.15 -9.86
C LEU A 92 -9.48 -13.46 -10.19
N LYS A 93 -10.14 -14.41 -10.80
CA LYS A 93 -9.55 -15.71 -11.21
C LYS A 93 -10.12 -16.22 -12.53
N GLN A 94 -10.60 -15.31 -13.37
CA GLN A 94 -11.15 -15.67 -14.68
C GLN A 94 -10.01 -16.08 -15.60
N GLU A 95 -10.11 -17.25 -16.22
CA GLU A 95 -9.18 -17.72 -17.25
C GLU A 95 -9.20 -16.76 -18.45
N GLY A 96 -8.05 -16.54 -19.06
CA GLY A 96 -7.88 -15.60 -20.16
C GLY A 96 -7.62 -14.15 -19.74
N SER A 97 -7.62 -13.83 -18.44
CA SER A 97 -7.33 -12.47 -17.96
C SER A 97 -5.85 -12.14 -18.05
N GLU A 98 -5.54 -10.88 -18.35
CA GLU A 98 -4.18 -10.34 -18.35
C GLU A 98 -3.62 -10.24 -16.93
N VAL A 99 -2.38 -10.66 -16.73
CA VAL A 99 -1.70 -10.66 -15.45
C VAL A 99 -0.26 -10.19 -15.58
N TRP A 100 0.27 -9.62 -14.48
CA TRP A 100 1.67 -9.17 -14.41
C TRP A 100 2.36 -9.85 -13.24
N LEU A 101 3.59 -10.29 -13.48
CA LEU A 101 4.38 -11.12 -12.60
C LEU A 101 5.69 -10.45 -12.26
N SER A 102 6.10 -10.49 -10.99
CA SER A 102 7.46 -10.17 -10.59
C SER A 102 8.37 -11.39 -10.66
N PRO A 103 9.58 -11.28 -11.26
CA PRO A 103 10.58 -12.34 -11.19
C PRO A 103 11.19 -12.41 -9.79
N SER A 104 11.47 -13.62 -9.32
CA SER A 104 12.13 -13.81 -8.04
C SER A 104 13.64 -13.66 -8.18
N ARG A 105 14.25 -12.75 -7.40
CA ARG A 105 15.70 -12.60 -7.28
C ARG A 105 16.36 -13.71 -6.47
N ASN A 106 15.59 -14.54 -5.76
CA ASN A 106 16.11 -15.67 -4.99
C ASN A 106 16.27 -16.91 -5.88
N PRO A 107 17.51 -17.33 -6.22
CA PRO A 107 17.76 -18.48 -7.10
C PRO A 107 17.29 -19.80 -6.50
N LYS A 108 17.18 -19.89 -5.16
CA LYS A 108 16.74 -21.12 -4.45
C LYS A 108 15.20 -21.26 -4.42
N ARG A 109 14.44 -20.22 -4.81
CA ARG A 109 12.98 -20.27 -4.79
C ARG A 109 12.46 -21.21 -5.87
N LYS A 110 11.55 -22.14 -5.49
CA LYS A 110 10.97 -23.12 -6.40
C LYS A 110 10.13 -22.45 -7.50
N LEU A 111 9.23 -21.54 -7.12
CA LEU A 111 8.43 -20.75 -8.05
C LEU A 111 9.18 -19.45 -8.37
N LYS A 112 9.55 -19.27 -9.61
CA LYS A 112 10.39 -18.16 -10.08
C LYS A 112 9.64 -16.85 -10.26
N TYR A 113 8.31 -16.88 -10.20
CA TYR A 113 7.44 -15.73 -10.42
C TYR A 113 6.43 -15.59 -9.29
N SER A 114 6.06 -14.34 -8.96
CA SER A 114 4.91 -14.01 -8.13
C SER A 114 3.90 -13.24 -8.95
N TRP A 115 2.62 -13.54 -8.78
CA TRP A 115 1.52 -12.81 -9.39
C TRP A 115 1.26 -11.52 -8.61
N GLU A 116 1.47 -10.37 -9.25
CA GLU A 116 1.38 -9.06 -8.62
C GLU A 116 0.10 -8.32 -8.98
N LEU A 117 -0.21 -8.24 -10.28
CA LEU A 117 -1.35 -7.48 -10.79
C LEU A 117 -2.20 -8.33 -11.74
N MET A 118 -3.46 -7.92 -11.87
CA MET A 118 -4.42 -8.45 -12.84
C MET A 118 -5.22 -7.30 -13.45
N TYR A 119 -5.59 -7.41 -14.71
CA TYR A 119 -6.61 -6.54 -15.30
C TYR A 119 -7.97 -7.20 -15.16
N ALA A 120 -8.91 -6.52 -14.51
CA ALA A 120 -10.28 -7.01 -14.31
C ALA A 120 -11.26 -5.82 -14.28
N ASP A 121 -12.45 -6.01 -14.86
CA ASP A 121 -13.58 -5.05 -14.81
C ASP A 121 -13.24 -3.64 -15.32
N GLY A 122 -12.19 -3.49 -16.13
CA GLY A 122 -11.77 -2.19 -16.68
C GLY A 122 -10.65 -1.50 -15.90
N GLY A 123 -10.08 -2.13 -14.87
CA GLY A 123 -9.01 -1.58 -14.04
C GLY A 123 -7.91 -2.56 -13.67
N LEU A 124 -6.77 -2.03 -13.21
CA LEU A 124 -5.71 -2.83 -12.60
C LEU A 124 -6.05 -3.13 -11.15
N VAL A 125 -5.79 -4.38 -10.75
CA VAL A 125 -6.03 -4.89 -9.40
C VAL A 125 -4.74 -5.48 -8.84
N GLY A 126 -4.35 -5.03 -7.64
CA GLY A 126 -3.23 -5.60 -6.87
C GLY A 126 -3.63 -6.93 -6.24
N ILE A 127 -2.91 -8.01 -6.59
CA ILE A 127 -3.23 -9.37 -6.14
C ILE A 127 -2.43 -9.76 -4.89
N ASN A 128 -1.20 -9.28 -4.77
CA ASN A 128 -0.27 -9.68 -3.72
C ASN A 128 -0.62 -9.05 -2.36
N THR A 129 -1.11 -9.87 -1.43
CA THR A 129 -1.53 -9.42 -0.08
C THR A 129 -0.37 -9.15 0.87
N ALA A 130 0.89 -9.25 0.44
CA ALA A 130 2.04 -8.84 1.23
C ALA A 130 2.31 -7.33 1.17
N HIS A 131 1.73 -6.61 0.18
CA HIS A 131 1.99 -5.18 -0.02
C HIS A 131 1.21 -4.22 0.89
N PRO A 132 -0.07 -4.47 1.25
CA PRO A 132 -0.92 -3.50 1.95
C PRO A 132 -0.28 -2.83 3.16
N ASN A 133 0.29 -3.60 4.08
CA ASN A 133 0.90 -3.05 5.30
C ASN A 133 2.06 -2.10 5.00
N GLY A 134 2.90 -2.46 4.01
CA GLY A 134 4.00 -1.61 3.55
C GLY A 134 3.52 -0.34 2.86
N LEU A 135 2.49 -0.44 2.01
CA LEU A 135 1.90 0.70 1.31
C LEU A 135 1.28 1.71 2.29
N VAL A 136 0.56 1.22 3.30
CA VAL A 136 -0.05 2.09 4.32
C VAL A 136 1.03 2.75 5.20
N GLU A 137 2.03 2.01 5.65
CA GLU A 137 3.17 2.55 6.41
C GLU A 137 3.90 3.65 5.63
N GLU A 138 4.19 3.40 4.37
CA GLU A 138 4.83 4.37 3.47
C GLU A 138 3.98 5.64 3.31
N ALA A 139 2.66 5.49 3.11
CA ALA A 139 1.75 6.61 2.98
C ALA A 139 1.62 7.43 4.28
N ILE A 140 1.62 6.78 5.46
CA ILE A 140 1.65 7.48 6.76
C ILE A 140 2.97 8.24 6.90
N SER A 141 4.11 7.61 6.63
CA SER A 141 5.44 8.23 6.73
C SER A 141 5.61 9.41 5.77
N ALA A 142 4.93 9.37 4.63
CA ALA A 142 4.90 10.45 3.64
C ALA A 142 3.82 11.51 3.93
N HIS A 143 3.13 11.44 5.07
CA HIS A 143 2.03 12.35 5.45
C HIS A 143 0.89 12.44 4.42
N LYS A 144 0.61 11.36 3.70
CA LYS A 144 -0.48 11.28 2.71
C LYS A 144 -1.84 10.92 3.32
N ILE A 145 -1.86 10.48 4.60
CA ILE A 145 -3.07 10.08 5.31
C ILE A 145 -3.30 11.05 6.46
N ASP A 146 -4.00 12.16 6.18
CA ASP A 146 -4.27 13.22 7.16
C ASP A 146 -4.89 12.69 8.45
N ALA A 147 -5.78 11.70 8.34
CA ALA A 147 -6.41 11.07 9.50
C ALA A 147 -5.42 10.38 10.45
N LEU A 148 -4.21 10.03 9.99
CA LEU A 148 -3.15 9.38 10.76
C LEU A 148 -1.92 10.28 10.95
N ALA A 149 -2.04 11.59 10.71
CA ALA A 149 -0.95 12.54 10.91
C ALA A 149 -0.67 12.81 12.41
N GLY A 150 0.54 13.29 12.70
CA GLY A 150 0.96 13.70 14.03
C GLY A 150 1.35 12.55 14.95
N TYR A 151 1.93 11.50 14.40
CA TYR A 151 2.63 10.43 15.11
C TYR A 151 4.08 10.40 14.64
N ASP A 152 5.02 10.28 15.59
CA ASP A 152 6.47 10.37 15.32
C ASP A 152 7.11 9.00 15.09
N SER A 153 6.43 7.93 15.46
CA SER A 153 6.94 6.57 15.33
C SER A 153 5.91 5.60 14.74
N ILE A 154 6.41 4.66 13.93
CA ILE A 154 5.61 3.57 13.37
C ILE A 154 6.33 2.25 13.70
N ARG A 155 5.60 1.31 14.30
CA ARG A 155 6.09 -0.04 14.61
C ARG A 155 5.18 -1.08 13.97
N ARG A 156 5.75 -2.08 13.30
CA ARG A 156 5.00 -3.15 12.62
C ARG A 156 4.84 -4.36 13.53
N GLU A 157 3.74 -5.10 13.32
CA GLU A 157 3.52 -6.43 13.90
C GLU A 157 3.66 -6.47 15.43
N VAL A 158 3.16 -5.41 16.11
CA VAL A 158 3.24 -5.29 17.56
C VAL A 158 2.20 -6.20 18.23
N LYS A 159 2.62 -6.99 19.20
CA LYS A 159 1.71 -7.85 19.99
C LYS A 159 0.72 -7.01 20.79
N TYR A 160 -0.55 -7.36 20.75
CA TYR A 160 -1.61 -6.76 21.55
C TYR A 160 -2.75 -7.77 21.78
N GLY A 161 -3.72 -7.40 22.61
CA GLY A 161 -4.89 -8.23 22.89
C GLY A 161 -4.52 -9.64 23.35
N GLN A 162 -5.36 -10.60 22.99
CA GLN A 162 -5.15 -12.01 23.28
C GLN A 162 -4.50 -12.74 22.09
N ASN A 163 -3.17 -12.76 22.03
CA ASN A 163 -2.38 -13.45 21.00
C ASN A 163 -2.57 -12.90 19.57
N SER A 164 -2.84 -11.60 19.42
CA SER A 164 -2.86 -10.93 18.12
C SER A 164 -1.64 -10.02 17.95
N ARG A 165 -1.47 -9.54 16.73
CA ARG A 165 -0.53 -8.50 16.39
C ARG A 165 -1.27 -7.48 15.54
N VAL A 166 -1.12 -6.21 15.90
CA VAL A 166 -1.61 -5.12 15.07
C VAL A 166 -0.63 -4.89 13.93
N ASP A 167 -1.13 -4.62 12.75
CA ASP A 167 -0.30 -4.42 11.56
C ASP A 167 0.65 -3.23 11.74
N LEU A 168 0.14 -2.08 12.21
CA LEU A 168 0.92 -0.89 12.52
C LEU A 168 0.50 -0.32 13.88
N LEU A 169 1.47 0.07 14.69
CA LEU A 169 1.28 0.84 15.92
C LEU A 169 1.98 2.19 15.77
N LEU A 170 1.19 3.27 15.83
CA LEU A 170 1.68 4.64 15.74
C LEU A 170 1.81 5.21 17.16
N GLY A 171 2.94 5.82 17.46
CA GLY A 171 3.22 6.40 18.77
C GLY A 171 3.72 7.82 18.69
N GLU A 172 3.37 8.61 19.72
CA GLU A 172 3.84 9.98 19.97
C GLU A 172 3.76 10.26 21.48
N GLU A 173 4.70 11.06 22.02
CA GLU A 173 4.92 11.18 23.46
C GLU A 173 3.69 11.70 24.23
N ASN A 174 2.93 12.62 23.64
CA ASN A 174 1.85 13.34 24.34
C ASN A 174 0.44 12.98 23.86
N ARG A 175 0.28 11.85 23.20
CA ARG A 175 -1.05 11.38 22.74
C ARG A 175 -1.15 9.86 22.83
N PRO A 176 -2.40 9.32 22.93
CA PRO A 176 -2.60 7.87 22.94
C PRO A 176 -1.98 7.18 21.72
N ASP A 177 -1.40 6.02 21.93
CA ASP A 177 -0.98 5.13 20.83
C ASP A 177 -2.15 4.84 19.90
N CYS A 178 -1.87 4.74 18.58
CA CYS A 178 -2.88 4.41 17.58
C CYS A 178 -2.63 3.04 16.98
N TYR A 179 -3.57 2.12 17.20
CA TYR A 179 -3.55 0.76 16.67
C TYR A 179 -4.22 0.73 15.29
N VAL A 180 -3.47 0.45 14.24
CA VAL A 180 -3.97 0.42 12.85
C VAL A 180 -3.92 -1.01 12.32
N GLU A 181 -5.09 -1.57 12.05
CA GLU A 181 -5.26 -2.87 11.38
C GLU A 181 -5.60 -2.64 9.92
N VAL A 182 -4.80 -3.18 9.01
CA VAL A 182 -4.92 -3.00 7.56
C VAL A 182 -5.67 -4.17 6.93
N LYS A 183 -6.64 -3.87 6.08
CA LYS A 183 -7.37 -4.87 5.28
C LYS A 183 -7.19 -4.60 3.80
N ASN A 184 -6.67 -5.61 3.09
CA ASN A 184 -6.63 -5.58 1.63
C ASN A 184 -8.03 -5.76 1.05
N VAL A 185 -8.45 -4.85 0.18
CA VAL A 185 -9.75 -4.87 -0.49
C VAL A 185 -9.55 -4.94 -2.00
N HIS A 186 -10.16 -5.94 -2.65
CA HIS A 186 -10.12 -6.09 -4.10
C HIS A 186 -11.41 -6.68 -4.68
N LEU A 187 -12.40 -7.03 -3.84
CA LEU A 187 -13.71 -7.47 -4.32
C LEU A 187 -14.51 -6.27 -4.85
N MET A 188 -15.07 -6.43 -6.05
CA MET A 188 -16.06 -5.53 -6.63
C MET A 188 -17.11 -6.39 -7.34
N ARG A 189 -18.37 -6.34 -6.85
CA ARG A 189 -19.53 -7.04 -7.47
C ARG A 189 -20.45 -6.08 -8.20
N ARG A 190 -20.31 -4.79 -7.94
CA ARG A 190 -21.04 -3.69 -8.58
C ARG A 190 -20.02 -2.64 -9.04
N PRO A 191 -20.11 -2.12 -10.26
CA PRO A 191 -19.17 -1.14 -10.78
C PRO A 191 -18.94 0.05 -9.81
N GLY A 192 -17.68 0.40 -9.55
CA GLY A 192 -17.26 1.50 -8.70
C GLY A 192 -17.35 1.22 -7.20
N LEU A 193 -17.92 0.09 -6.75
CA LEU A 193 -18.11 -0.22 -5.34
C LEU A 193 -17.18 -1.34 -4.89
N ALA A 194 -16.13 -0.97 -4.16
CA ALA A 194 -15.26 -1.93 -3.48
C ALA A 194 -15.97 -2.55 -2.26
N GLU A 195 -15.75 -3.83 -2.01
CA GLU A 195 -16.43 -4.57 -0.95
C GLU A 195 -15.42 -5.39 -0.12
N PHE A 196 -15.68 -5.53 1.18
CA PHE A 196 -14.93 -6.40 2.08
C PHE A 196 -15.88 -7.10 3.07
N PRO A 197 -15.63 -8.37 3.44
CA PRO A 197 -14.60 -9.28 2.93
C PRO A 197 -15.06 -10.05 1.68
N ASP A 198 -14.11 -10.72 1.01
CA ASP A 198 -14.39 -11.64 -0.12
C ASP A 198 -14.72 -13.07 0.34
N SER A 199 -14.64 -13.34 1.63
CA SER A 199 -14.95 -14.63 2.27
C SER A 199 -15.09 -14.43 3.78
N VAL A 200 -15.72 -15.40 4.47
CA VAL A 200 -15.85 -15.36 5.94
C VAL A 200 -14.48 -15.27 6.61
N THR A 201 -14.30 -14.26 7.48
CA THR A 201 -13.04 -13.96 8.16
C THR A 201 -13.18 -13.93 9.69
N LYS A 202 -13.11 -15.09 10.33
CA LYS A 202 -13.15 -15.21 11.80
C LYS A 202 -12.03 -14.40 12.47
N ARG A 203 -10.82 -14.37 11.85
CA ARG A 203 -9.71 -13.57 12.35
C ARG A 203 -10.00 -12.07 12.24
N GLY A 204 -10.62 -11.62 11.15
CA GLY A 204 -11.01 -10.22 10.99
C GLY A 204 -12.00 -9.76 12.07
N ALA A 205 -13.02 -10.57 12.36
CA ALA A 205 -13.97 -10.29 13.44
C ALA A 205 -13.29 -10.23 14.83
N LYS A 206 -12.33 -11.14 15.10
CA LYS A 206 -11.53 -11.09 16.33
C LYS A 206 -10.73 -9.79 16.46
N HIS A 207 -10.06 -9.34 15.39
CA HIS A 207 -9.30 -8.08 15.41
C HIS A 207 -10.19 -6.87 15.72
N LEU A 208 -11.43 -6.85 15.23
CA LEU A 208 -12.38 -5.77 15.56
C LEU A 208 -12.70 -5.72 17.05
N VAL A 209 -12.88 -6.87 17.70
CA VAL A 209 -13.08 -6.94 19.15
C VAL A 209 -11.87 -6.40 19.90
N GLU A 210 -10.67 -6.87 19.53
CA GLU A 210 -9.42 -6.45 20.19
C GLU A 210 -9.09 -4.97 19.96
N LEU A 211 -9.43 -4.39 18.80
CA LEU A 211 -9.33 -2.95 18.56
C LEU A 211 -10.29 -2.16 19.47
N GLY A 212 -11.52 -2.66 19.64
CA GLY A 212 -12.47 -2.09 20.60
C GLY A 212 -11.94 -2.10 22.03
N ASP A 213 -11.28 -3.19 22.45
CA ASP A 213 -10.64 -3.28 23.78
C ASP A 213 -9.52 -2.22 23.95
N MET A 214 -8.75 -1.92 22.89
CA MET A 214 -7.74 -0.86 22.94
C MET A 214 -8.36 0.52 23.12
N VAL A 215 -9.48 0.79 22.51
CA VAL A 215 -10.22 2.05 22.73
C VAL A 215 -10.70 2.15 24.19
N GLN A 216 -11.21 1.05 24.77
CA GLN A 216 -11.70 1.05 26.15
C GLN A 216 -10.58 1.32 27.19
N VAL A 217 -9.33 1.03 26.86
CA VAL A 217 -8.17 1.35 27.73
C VAL A 217 -7.50 2.67 27.37
N GLY A 218 -8.16 3.52 26.55
CA GLY A 218 -7.75 4.90 26.28
C GLY A 218 -6.84 5.09 25.08
N ASN A 219 -6.62 4.07 24.27
CA ASN A 219 -5.88 4.18 23.02
C ASN A 219 -6.80 4.55 21.84
N ARG A 220 -6.20 4.97 20.72
CA ARG A 220 -6.88 5.12 19.45
C ARG A 220 -6.79 3.82 18.65
N ALA A 221 -7.85 3.44 17.93
CA ALA A 221 -7.85 2.26 17.08
C ALA A 221 -8.53 2.54 15.73
N VAL A 222 -7.91 2.06 14.67
CA VAL A 222 -8.32 2.33 13.29
C VAL A 222 -8.33 1.04 12.49
N MET A 223 -9.47 0.76 11.84
CA MET A 223 -9.59 -0.24 10.79
C MET A 223 -9.34 0.46 9.44
N PHE A 224 -8.23 0.16 8.81
CA PHE A 224 -7.80 0.74 7.54
C PHE A 224 -8.11 -0.22 6.39
N TYR A 225 -9.00 0.18 5.48
CA TYR A 225 -9.30 -0.56 4.26
C TYR A 225 -8.49 0.02 3.09
N LEU A 226 -7.58 -0.78 2.53
CA LEU A 226 -6.81 -0.41 1.35
C LEU A 226 -7.38 -1.09 0.11
N VAL A 227 -8.01 -0.31 -0.76
CA VAL A 227 -8.58 -0.79 -2.02
C VAL A 227 -7.48 -0.81 -3.08
N GLN A 228 -6.94 -2.00 -3.35
CA GLN A 228 -5.95 -2.21 -4.40
C GLN A 228 -6.63 -2.41 -5.77
N ARG A 229 -7.44 -1.43 -6.18
CA ARG A 229 -8.13 -1.34 -7.47
C ARG A 229 -8.13 0.11 -7.97
N THR A 230 -8.14 0.27 -9.31
CA THR A 230 -8.15 1.61 -9.94
C THR A 230 -9.53 2.05 -10.41
N ASP A 231 -10.56 1.20 -10.27
CA ASP A 231 -11.90 1.34 -10.83
C ASP A 231 -13.00 1.49 -9.76
N CYS A 232 -12.63 1.81 -8.50
CA CYS A 232 -13.58 2.02 -7.40
C CYS A 232 -13.54 3.46 -6.89
N ASP A 233 -14.71 4.01 -6.55
CA ASP A 233 -14.87 5.35 -5.96
C ASP A 233 -15.54 5.35 -4.58
N ARG A 234 -16.00 4.18 -4.10
CA ARG A 234 -16.68 3.98 -2.81
C ARG A 234 -16.44 2.57 -2.29
N PHE A 235 -16.68 2.42 -1.00
CA PHE A 235 -16.44 1.17 -0.28
C PHE A 235 -17.61 0.82 0.63
N THR A 236 -17.92 -0.47 0.73
CA THR A 236 -18.91 -1.01 1.71
C THR A 236 -18.50 -2.36 2.26
N ILE A 237 -19.22 -2.81 3.30
CA ILE A 237 -19.05 -4.15 3.88
C ILE A 237 -19.97 -5.13 3.18
N ALA A 238 -19.39 -6.26 2.72
CA ALA A 238 -20.13 -7.38 2.15
C ALA A 238 -20.81 -8.21 3.27
N ALA A 239 -21.83 -7.62 3.90
CA ALA A 239 -22.54 -8.21 5.05
C ALA A 239 -23.24 -9.53 4.70
N ASP A 240 -23.57 -9.76 3.44
CA ASP A 240 -24.11 -11.00 2.92
C ASP A 240 -23.07 -12.14 2.87
N ILE A 241 -21.80 -11.81 2.70
CA ILE A 241 -20.69 -12.77 2.73
C ILE A 241 -20.28 -13.08 4.17
N ASP A 242 -20.11 -12.03 5.00
CA ASP A 242 -19.75 -12.21 6.43
C ASP A 242 -20.59 -11.30 7.34
N PRO A 243 -21.80 -11.74 7.72
CA PRO A 243 -22.66 -10.98 8.63
C PRO A 243 -22.05 -10.81 10.03
N THR A 244 -21.16 -11.74 10.45
CA THR A 244 -20.45 -11.63 11.73
C THR A 244 -19.46 -10.48 11.70
N TYR A 245 -18.65 -10.36 10.65
CA TYR A 245 -17.73 -9.25 10.48
C TYR A 245 -18.48 -7.91 10.45
N ALA A 246 -19.56 -7.82 9.68
CA ALA A 246 -20.38 -6.61 9.59
C ALA A 246 -20.96 -6.19 10.96
N LYS A 247 -21.43 -7.14 11.76
CA LYS A 247 -21.93 -6.90 13.12
C LYS A 247 -20.82 -6.41 14.06
N GLU A 248 -19.66 -7.09 14.05
CA GLU A 248 -18.53 -6.71 14.92
C GLU A 248 -17.92 -5.36 14.52
N LEU A 249 -17.91 -5.01 13.23
CA LEU A 249 -17.48 -3.67 12.80
C LEU A 249 -18.40 -2.57 13.37
N LYS A 250 -19.71 -2.73 13.24
CA LYS A 250 -20.68 -1.78 13.85
C LYS A 250 -20.49 -1.65 15.34
N ARG A 251 -20.24 -2.77 16.04
CA ARG A 251 -19.97 -2.76 17.48
C ARG A 251 -18.68 -2.03 17.81
N ALA A 252 -17.59 -2.33 17.11
CA ALA A 252 -16.30 -1.70 17.32
C ALA A 252 -16.37 -0.18 17.06
N MET A 253 -17.03 0.24 15.99
CA MET A 253 -17.26 1.67 15.71
C MET A 253 -18.09 2.36 16.80
N ALA A 254 -19.11 1.70 17.34
CA ALA A 254 -19.88 2.22 18.49
C ALA A 254 -19.02 2.35 19.76
N GLN A 255 -17.93 1.61 19.89
CA GLN A 255 -16.94 1.71 20.97
C GLN A 255 -15.87 2.79 20.71
N GLY A 256 -15.82 3.38 19.49
CA GLY A 256 -14.87 4.42 19.11
C GLY A 256 -13.76 3.95 18.17
N VAL A 257 -13.81 2.73 17.64
CA VAL A 257 -12.90 2.31 16.55
C VAL A 257 -13.27 3.08 15.29
N GLU A 258 -12.29 3.72 14.68
CA GLU A 258 -12.45 4.44 13.42
C GLU A 258 -12.36 3.49 12.23
N ALA A 259 -13.10 3.78 11.16
CA ALA A 259 -12.95 3.09 9.89
C ALA A 259 -12.57 4.11 8.81
N ILE A 260 -11.48 3.86 8.10
CA ILE A 260 -11.02 4.70 6.99
C ILE A 260 -10.71 3.82 5.78
N CYS A 261 -10.89 4.37 4.60
CA CYS A 261 -10.67 3.64 3.34
C CYS A 261 -9.94 4.53 2.35
N TYR A 262 -8.92 3.98 1.72
CA TYR A 262 -8.16 4.63 0.67
C TYR A 262 -8.02 3.71 -0.54
N ASP A 263 -7.93 4.29 -1.73
CA ASP A 263 -7.62 3.56 -2.95
C ASP A 263 -6.13 3.65 -3.30
N CYS A 264 -5.77 3.00 -4.41
CA CYS A 264 -4.42 2.99 -4.93
C CYS A 264 -4.36 3.51 -6.37
N SER A 265 -3.29 4.23 -6.68
CA SER A 265 -2.77 4.32 -8.05
C SER A 265 -1.92 3.09 -8.32
N ILE A 266 -2.19 2.40 -9.43
CA ILE A 266 -1.52 1.15 -9.78
C ILE A 266 -1.09 1.23 -11.24
N ASP A 267 0.18 0.97 -11.50
CA ASP A 267 0.71 0.74 -12.85
C ASP A 267 1.72 -0.42 -12.83
N ASN A 268 2.33 -0.73 -13.97
CA ASN A 268 3.32 -1.81 -14.09
C ASN A 268 4.68 -1.49 -13.43
N ARG A 269 4.86 -0.29 -12.88
CA ARG A 269 6.07 0.14 -12.17
C ARG A 269 5.89 0.06 -10.67
N GLY A 270 4.64 0.28 -10.16
CA GLY A 270 4.42 0.30 -8.73
C GLY A 270 2.97 0.47 -8.30
N ILE A 271 2.81 0.53 -6.98
CA ILE A 271 1.53 0.77 -6.31
C ILE A 271 1.73 1.89 -5.29
N GLU A 272 0.79 2.81 -5.22
CA GLU A 272 0.81 3.94 -4.29
C GLU A 272 -0.58 4.19 -3.70
N VAL A 273 -0.65 4.48 -2.39
CA VAL A 273 -1.90 4.95 -1.77
C VAL A 273 -2.22 6.34 -2.33
N ARG A 274 -3.48 6.52 -2.80
CA ARG A 274 -3.86 7.73 -3.56
C ARG A 274 -4.77 8.66 -2.77
N ALA A 275 -6.02 8.25 -2.55
CA ALA A 275 -7.06 9.15 -2.03
C ALA A 275 -8.06 8.41 -1.13
N PRO A 276 -8.70 9.11 -0.19
CA PRO A 276 -9.77 8.51 0.61
C PRO A 276 -10.98 8.18 -0.26
N LEU A 277 -11.57 7.01 0.00
CA LEU A 277 -12.83 6.60 -0.61
C LEU A 277 -14.01 6.85 0.33
N ARG A 278 -15.16 7.13 -0.25
CA ARG A 278 -16.43 7.24 0.49
C ARG A 278 -16.81 5.90 1.11
N LEU A 279 -17.06 5.91 2.42
CA LEU A 279 -17.59 4.75 3.16
C LEU A 279 -19.11 4.73 3.09
N GLU A 280 -19.69 3.58 2.71
CA GLU A 280 -21.13 3.26 2.73
C GLU A 280 -21.35 2.09 3.72
N LEU A 281 -21.28 2.40 5.06
CA LEU A 281 -21.33 1.41 6.15
C LEU A 281 -22.69 1.33 6.82
#